data_7f2379ac68aab689a6e2c00f4707f500
#
_entry.id   7f2379ac68aab689a6e2c00f4707f500
#
_cell.length_a   1.000
_cell.length_b   1.000
_cell.length_c   1.000
_cell.angle_alpha   90.00
_cell.angle_beta   90.00
_cell.angle_gamma   90.00
#
_symmetry.space_group_name_H-M   'P 1'
#
loop_
_entity.id
_entity.type
_entity.pdbx_description
1 polymer ?
#
loop_
_entity_poly.entity_id
_entity_poly.type
_entity_poly.pdbx_seq_one_letter_code
_entity_poly.pdbx_strand_id
1 'polypeptide(L)'
;MSVIFETHAHYEDEAFDEDRDELIKSLPESGIGYVVNVGSSIATCHRTVELIKHYDYMYGALGIHPGEIHEVTDDDMKWIETEAKTNPKIVSVGEIGLDYYWMESSKEEQKKFFKAQIELAKKLDMPIIVHDRDAHGDTLDILRETKPKGVVHCFSGSKEMAREIIKLGMYIGLNGVVTFNNARKSLEVAKEIPIERL
;
A
#
# COMPACT_ATOMS: atom_id res chain seq x y z
N MET A 1 -2.07 -5.12 25.85
CA MET A 1 -3.03 -5.33 24.74
C MET A 1 -2.22 -5.37 23.47
N SER A 2 -2.56 -6.26 22.53
CA SER A 2 -1.97 -6.20 21.19
C SER A 2 -2.46 -4.93 20.51
N VAL A 3 -1.55 -4.18 19.92
CA VAL A 3 -1.85 -2.94 19.18
C VAL A 3 -1.97 -3.33 17.70
N ILE A 4 -3.04 -2.87 17.04
CA ILE A 4 -3.21 -3.03 15.59
C ILE A 4 -2.33 -1.99 14.88
N PHE A 5 -1.57 -2.44 13.89
CA PHE A 5 -0.87 -1.58 12.95
C PHE A 5 -1.64 -1.62 11.62
N GLU A 6 -2.36 -0.54 11.33
CA GLU A 6 -3.05 -0.38 10.04
C GLU A 6 -2.03 0.07 8.98
N THR A 7 -1.71 -0.82 8.07
CA THR A 7 -0.68 -0.57 7.05
C THR A 7 -1.20 0.13 5.80
N HIS A 8 -2.52 0.32 5.67
CA HIS A 8 -3.11 0.89 4.46
C HIS A 8 -4.47 1.53 4.72
N ALA A 9 -4.51 2.84 4.76
CA ALA A 9 -5.73 3.64 4.88
C ALA A 9 -5.67 4.87 3.97
N HIS A 10 -6.83 5.40 3.60
CA HIS A 10 -7.02 6.58 2.75
C HIS A 10 -7.88 7.62 3.47
N TYR A 11 -7.49 8.03 4.66
CA TYR A 11 -8.24 9.04 5.43
C TYR A 11 -8.19 10.45 4.81
N GLU A 12 -7.32 10.67 3.81
CA GLU A 12 -7.29 11.89 3.01
C GLU A 12 -8.42 11.98 1.99
N ASP A 13 -9.16 10.89 1.74
CA ASP A 13 -10.28 10.85 0.79
C ASP A 13 -11.43 11.77 1.21
N GLU A 14 -12.09 12.38 0.23
CA GLU A 14 -13.21 13.30 0.42
C GLU A 14 -14.42 12.66 1.13
N ALA A 15 -14.54 11.33 1.05
CA ALA A 15 -15.57 10.59 1.77
C ALA A 15 -15.50 10.79 3.29
N PHE A 16 -14.35 11.20 3.84
CA PHE A 16 -14.15 11.46 5.25
C PHE A 16 -14.23 12.95 5.64
N ASP A 17 -14.51 13.87 4.70
CA ASP A 17 -14.43 15.32 4.95
C ASP A 17 -15.30 15.77 6.13
N GLU A 18 -16.45 15.14 6.35
CA GLU A 18 -17.40 15.54 7.39
C GLU A 18 -16.95 15.11 8.81
N ASP A 19 -16.26 13.97 8.94
CA ASP A 19 -15.96 13.35 10.25
C ASP A 19 -14.49 12.90 10.41
N ARG A 20 -13.62 13.19 9.45
CA ARG A 20 -12.21 12.76 9.41
C ARG A 20 -11.47 12.95 10.73
N ASP A 21 -11.55 14.13 11.30
CA ASP A 21 -10.82 14.48 12.53
C ASP A 21 -11.34 13.71 13.75
N GLU A 22 -12.66 13.58 13.87
CA GLU A 22 -13.30 12.80 14.92
C GLU A 22 -12.98 11.31 14.79
N LEU A 23 -13.11 10.77 13.59
CA LEU A 23 -12.79 9.39 13.28
C LEU A 23 -11.34 9.06 13.61
N ILE A 24 -10.38 9.83 13.08
CA ILE A 24 -8.95 9.57 13.31
C ILE A 24 -8.66 9.64 14.81
N LYS A 25 -9.12 10.63 15.55
CA LYS A 25 -8.91 10.73 17.01
C LYS A 25 -9.48 9.56 17.81
N SER A 26 -10.50 8.86 17.29
CA SER A 26 -11.11 7.69 17.94
C SER A 26 -10.34 6.38 17.73
N LEU A 27 -9.46 6.29 16.71
CA LEU A 27 -8.77 5.05 16.35
C LEU A 27 -7.96 4.43 17.50
N PRO A 28 -7.21 5.19 18.32
CA PRO A 28 -6.49 4.61 19.46
C PRO A 28 -7.39 3.93 20.49
N GLU A 29 -8.60 4.45 20.72
CA GLU A 29 -9.59 3.84 21.63
C GLU A 29 -10.09 2.49 21.09
N SER A 30 -10.07 2.32 19.74
CA SER A 30 -10.39 1.07 19.04
C SER A 30 -9.20 0.09 18.98
N GLY A 31 -8.06 0.42 19.62
CA GLY A 31 -6.86 -0.43 19.67
C GLY A 31 -5.92 -0.27 18.48
N ILE A 32 -6.14 0.73 17.61
CA ILE A 32 -5.25 1.04 16.50
C ILE A 32 -4.15 1.98 17.02
N GLY A 33 -2.91 1.51 17.03
CA GLY A 33 -1.79 2.29 17.58
C GLY A 33 -0.94 2.99 16.53
N TYR A 34 -0.97 2.51 15.30
CA TYR A 34 -0.26 3.11 14.18
C TYR A 34 -1.08 2.98 12.90
N VAL A 35 -0.98 4.01 12.05
CA VAL A 35 -1.65 4.07 10.75
C VAL A 35 -0.66 4.54 9.69
N VAL A 36 -0.63 3.86 8.55
CA VAL A 36 -0.01 4.38 7.33
C VAL A 36 -1.13 4.87 6.41
N ASN A 37 -1.23 6.19 6.24
CA ASN A 37 -2.10 6.79 5.24
C ASN A 37 -1.38 6.75 3.88
N VAL A 38 -2.06 6.34 2.83
CA VAL A 38 -1.41 5.95 1.58
C VAL A 38 -1.87 6.84 0.43
N GLY A 39 -0.95 7.62 -0.14
CA GLY A 39 -1.21 8.34 -1.38
C GLY A 39 -1.16 7.39 -2.58
N SER A 40 -2.08 7.56 -3.52
CA SER A 40 -2.22 6.76 -4.74
C SER A 40 -2.08 7.57 -6.04
N SER A 41 -2.21 8.89 -5.94
CA SER A 41 -1.98 9.87 -7.00
C SER A 41 -1.12 11.01 -6.46
N ILE A 42 -0.65 11.91 -7.31
CA ILE A 42 0.12 13.07 -6.84
C ILE A 42 -0.73 13.95 -5.90
N ALA A 43 -2.00 14.14 -6.21
CA ALA A 43 -2.92 14.91 -5.39
C ALA A 43 -3.14 14.28 -4.00
N THR A 44 -3.37 12.96 -3.93
CA THR A 44 -3.53 12.24 -2.67
C THR A 44 -2.23 12.13 -1.90
N CYS A 45 -1.07 12.06 -2.56
CA CYS A 45 0.25 12.15 -1.92
C CYS A 45 0.42 13.49 -1.19
N HIS A 46 0.07 14.61 -1.81
CA HIS A 46 0.11 15.91 -1.15
C HIS A 46 -0.84 15.97 0.05
N ARG A 47 -2.09 15.48 -0.10
CA ARG A 47 -3.07 15.43 1.00
C ARG A 47 -2.58 14.53 2.14
N THR A 48 -1.96 13.40 1.83
CA THR A 48 -1.35 12.50 2.82
C THR A 48 -0.26 13.23 3.63
N VAL A 49 0.67 13.93 2.95
CA VAL A 49 1.74 14.69 3.63
C VAL A 49 1.15 15.76 4.57
N GLU A 50 0.08 16.45 4.16
CA GLU A 50 -0.58 17.41 5.05
C GLU A 50 -1.27 16.72 6.23
N LEU A 51 -2.03 15.65 5.98
CA LEU A 51 -2.82 14.96 7.00
C LEU A 51 -1.96 14.40 8.14
N ILE A 52 -0.87 13.71 7.81
CA ILE A 52 -0.03 13.03 8.81
C ILE A 52 0.69 13.99 9.77
N LYS A 53 0.78 15.28 9.45
CA LYS A 53 1.37 16.29 10.34
C LYS A 53 0.57 16.47 11.64
N HIS A 54 -0.72 16.19 11.59
CA HIS A 54 -1.64 16.49 12.69
C HIS A 54 -1.78 15.36 13.71
N TYR A 55 -1.25 14.15 13.43
CA TYR A 55 -1.44 12.98 14.30
C TYR A 55 -0.13 12.23 14.52
N ASP A 56 0.34 12.13 15.76
CA ASP A 56 1.66 11.55 16.08
C ASP A 56 1.81 10.08 15.65
N TYR A 57 0.73 9.31 15.70
CA TYR A 57 0.70 7.88 15.37
C TYR A 57 0.40 7.59 13.90
N MET A 58 0.20 8.62 13.07
CA MET A 58 0.02 8.49 11.63
C MET A 58 1.33 8.72 10.88
N TYR A 59 1.55 7.88 9.90
CA TYR A 59 2.66 7.89 8.96
C TYR A 59 2.10 7.92 7.54
N GLY A 60 2.95 8.17 6.55
CA GLY A 60 2.56 8.24 5.15
C GLY A 60 3.31 7.24 4.27
N ALA A 61 2.65 6.79 3.24
CA ALA A 61 3.26 6.19 2.07
C ALA A 61 2.98 7.04 0.83
N LEU A 62 3.97 7.20 -0.02
CA LEU A 62 3.83 7.99 -1.25
C LEU A 62 4.15 7.10 -2.45
N GLY A 63 3.26 7.08 -3.41
CA GLY A 63 3.40 6.30 -4.63
C GLY A 63 2.32 6.64 -5.63
N ILE A 64 2.41 6.03 -6.80
CA ILE A 64 1.46 6.24 -7.89
C ILE A 64 0.84 4.89 -8.23
N HIS A 65 -0.47 4.82 -8.02
CA HIS A 65 -1.30 3.68 -8.36
C HIS A 65 -1.30 3.43 -9.88
N PRO A 66 -1.40 2.18 -10.36
CA PRO A 66 -1.43 1.86 -11.78
C PRO A 66 -2.52 2.56 -12.59
N GLY A 67 -3.61 2.99 -11.98
CA GLY A 67 -4.66 3.81 -12.61
C GLY A 67 -4.30 5.27 -12.83
N GLU A 68 -3.26 5.79 -12.17
CA GLU A 68 -2.93 7.22 -12.13
C GLU A 68 -1.64 7.56 -12.91
N ILE A 69 -1.00 6.59 -13.54
CA ILE A 69 0.34 6.77 -14.14
C ILE A 69 0.38 7.72 -15.33
N HIS A 70 -0.76 7.99 -15.99
CA HIS A 70 -0.83 8.88 -17.15
C HIS A 70 -0.68 10.36 -16.80
N GLU A 71 -1.01 10.75 -15.57
CA GLU A 71 -1.01 12.14 -15.12
C GLU A 71 0.30 12.54 -14.45
N VAL A 72 1.26 11.61 -14.33
CA VAL A 72 2.49 11.79 -13.56
C VAL A 72 3.62 12.31 -14.41
N THR A 73 4.26 13.39 -13.94
CA THR A 73 5.45 13.98 -14.54
C THR A 73 6.73 13.54 -13.83
N ASP A 74 7.87 13.77 -14.48
CA ASP A 74 9.19 13.54 -13.86
C ASP A 74 9.40 14.42 -12.61
N ASP A 75 8.80 15.62 -12.57
CA ASP A 75 8.93 16.52 -11.43
C ASP A 75 8.09 16.03 -10.24
N ASP A 76 6.93 15.41 -10.49
CA ASP A 76 6.13 14.76 -9.45
C ASP A 76 6.90 13.60 -8.82
N MET A 77 7.56 12.76 -9.62
CA MET A 77 8.38 11.67 -9.10
C MET A 77 9.59 12.17 -8.30
N LYS A 78 10.20 13.29 -8.70
CA LYS A 78 11.27 13.94 -7.91
C LYS A 78 10.75 14.50 -6.60
N TRP A 79 9.53 15.04 -6.59
CA TRP A 79 8.89 15.52 -5.37
C TRP A 79 8.63 14.35 -4.41
N ILE A 80 8.04 13.23 -4.89
CA ILE A 80 7.85 12.01 -4.09
C ILE A 80 9.19 11.52 -3.50
N GLU A 81 10.25 11.43 -4.32
CA GLU A 81 11.58 11.04 -3.84
C GLU A 81 12.10 11.98 -2.75
N THR A 82 11.91 13.28 -2.92
CA THR A 82 12.38 14.30 -1.97
C THR A 82 11.63 14.19 -0.64
N GLU A 83 10.30 14.12 -0.68
CA GLU A 83 9.47 13.95 0.52
C GLU A 83 9.81 12.64 1.25
N ALA A 84 9.88 11.53 0.52
CA ALA A 84 10.22 10.24 1.12
C ALA A 84 11.62 10.25 1.78
N LYS A 85 12.56 11.03 1.26
CA LYS A 85 13.92 11.14 1.81
C LYS A 85 14.02 12.07 3.01
N THR A 86 13.22 13.14 3.05
CA THR A 86 13.40 14.24 4.01
C THR A 86 12.36 14.29 5.10
N ASN A 87 11.18 13.71 4.88
CA ASN A 87 10.10 13.68 5.83
C ASN A 87 10.12 12.36 6.62
N PRO A 88 10.47 12.37 7.92
CA PRO A 88 10.61 11.16 8.72
C PRO A 88 9.27 10.43 8.97
N LYS A 89 8.15 11.05 8.67
CA LYS A 89 6.83 10.41 8.73
C LYS A 89 6.47 9.65 7.47
N ILE A 90 7.22 9.80 6.37
CA ILE A 90 7.07 8.95 5.18
C ILE A 90 7.89 7.69 5.38
N VAL A 91 7.22 6.55 5.44
CA VAL A 91 7.82 5.27 5.85
C VAL A 91 7.80 4.20 4.76
N SER A 92 7.17 4.48 3.62
CA SER A 92 7.01 3.50 2.54
C SER A 92 6.84 4.19 1.19
N VAL A 93 7.22 3.50 0.12
CA VAL A 93 6.80 3.84 -1.24
C VAL A 93 5.55 3.02 -1.58
N GLY A 94 4.44 3.68 -1.84
CA GLY A 94 3.13 3.05 -2.09
C GLY A 94 2.01 4.10 -2.05
N GLU A 95 0.89 3.79 -2.66
CA GLU A 95 0.47 2.52 -3.26
C GLU A 95 1.04 2.39 -4.69
N ILE A 96 1.67 1.26 -4.99
CA ILE A 96 2.26 0.95 -6.29
C ILE A 96 1.89 -0.48 -6.70
N GLY A 97 1.87 -0.80 -7.98
CA GLY A 97 1.55 -2.17 -8.37
C GLY A 97 0.92 -2.32 -9.74
N LEU A 98 0.02 -3.30 -9.86
CA LEU A 98 -0.67 -3.64 -11.10
C LEU A 98 -2.18 -3.76 -10.89
N ASP A 99 -2.97 -3.17 -11.78
CA ASP A 99 -4.42 -3.30 -11.86
C ASP A 99 -4.83 -3.69 -13.29
N TYR A 100 -5.23 -4.93 -13.48
CA TYR A 100 -5.71 -5.42 -14.77
C TYR A 100 -7.23 -5.45 -14.87
N TYR A 101 -7.91 -4.98 -13.82
CA TYR A 101 -9.36 -4.86 -13.83
C TYR A 101 -9.80 -3.57 -14.54
N TRP A 102 -9.26 -2.43 -14.13
CA TRP A 102 -9.64 -1.12 -14.69
C TRP A 102 -8.92 -0.79 -15.99
N MET A 103 -7.68 -1.25 -16.16
CA MET A 103 -6.87 -1.12 -17.39
C MET A 103 -6.78 0.32 -17.93
N GLU A 104 -6.62 1.30 -17.05
CA GLU A 104 -6.39 2.71 -17.43
C GLU A 104 -5.11 2.89 -18.25
N SER A 105 -4.15 2.00 -18.08
CA SER A 105 -2.89 1.92 -18.81
C SER A 105 -2.65 0.51 -19.32
N SER A 106 -1.80 0.35 -20.34
CA SER A 106 -1.39 -0.97 -20.81
C SER A 106 -0.62 -1.75 -19.75
N LYS A 107 -0.69 -3.08 -19.79
CA LYS A 107 0.06 -3.94 -18.86
C LYS A 107 1.56 -3.64 -18.84
N GLU A 108 2.13 -3.35 -20.00
CA GLU A 108 3.56 -3.08 -20.14
C GLU A 108 3.95 -1.75 -19.49
N GLU A 109 3.12 -0.71 -19.61
CA GLU A 109 3.32 0.57 -18.94
C GLU A 109 3.21 0.41 -17.43
N GLN A 110 2.18 -0.27 -16.93
CA GLN A 110 2.02 -0.56 -15.51
C GLN A 110 3.23 -1.31 -14.96
N LYS A 111 3.68 -2.39 -15.63
CA LYS A 111 4.86 -3.17 -15.20
C LYS A 111 6.14 -2.32 -15.17
N LYS A 112 6.34 -1.50 -16.20
CA LYS A 112 7.50 -0.59 -16.27
C LYS A 112 7.49 0.40 -15.11
N PHE A 113 6.33 1.01 -14.85
CA PHE A 113 6.18 2.01 -13.80
C PHE A 113 6.27 1.40 -12.40
N PHE A 114 5.68 0.22 -12.20
CA PHE A 114 5.81 -0.53 -10.95
C PHE A 114 7.29 -0.84 -10.63
N LYS A 115 8.05 -1.36 -11.60
CA LYS A 115 9.50 -1.62 -11.42
C LYS A 115 10.27 -0.34 -11.10
N ALA A 116 9.97 0.77 -11.77
CA ALA A 116 10.63 2.06 -11.51
C ALA A 116 10.41 2.53 -10.06
N GLN A 117 9.19 2.40 -9.52
CA GLN A 117 8.89 2.76 -8.15
C GLN A 117 9.51 1.78 -7.13
N ILE A 118 9.63 0.49 -7.45
CA ILE A 118 10.40 -0.46 -6.63
C ILE A 118 11.87 -0.05 -6.55
N GLU A 119 12.48 0.36 -7.66
CA GLU A 119 13.87 0.82 -7.65
C GLU A 119 14.04 2.13 -6.84
N LEU A 120 13.05 3.02 -6.87
CA LEU A 120 13.02 4.18 -5.99
C LEU A 120 13.00 3.76 -4.51
N ALA A 121 12.13 2.83 -4.14
CA ALA A 121 12.03 2.32 -2.77
C ALA A 121 13.36 1.69 -2.30
N LYS A 122 14.00 0.90 -3.15
CA LYS A 122 15.33 0.32 -2.86
C LYS A 122 16.42 1.40 -2.67
N LYS A 123 16.44 2.42 -3.52
CA LYS A 123 17.35 3.55 -3.41
C LYS A 123 17.23 4.27 -2.07
N LEU A 124 16.01 4.33 -1.53
CA LEU A 124 15.68 4.96 -0.25
C LEU A 124 15.75 4.00 0.95
N ASP A 125 16.03 2.71 0.74
CA ASP A 125 15.92 1.60 1.72
C ASP A 125 14.54 1.53 2.41
N MET A 126 13.49 1.85 1.68
CA MET A 126 12.11 1.85 2.16
C MET A 126 11.36 0.57 1.74
N PRO A 127 10.40 0.10 2.55
CA PRO A 127 9.45 -0.92 2.12
C PRO A 127 8.49 -0.36 1.08
N ILE A 128 7.77 -1.27 0.40
CA ILE A 128 6.71 -0.92 -0.54
C ILE A 128 5.34 -1.41 -0.06
N ILE A 129 4.28 -0.72 -0.48
CA ILE A 129 2.89 -1.17 -0.35
C ILE A 129 2.38 -1.48 -1.75
N VAL A 130 2.04 -2.75 -1.98
CA VAL A 130 1.73 -3.28 -3.31
C VAL A 130 0.24 -3.46 -3.50
N HIS A 131 -0.29 -2.83 -4.55
CA HIS A 131 -1.60 -3.10 -5.13
C HIS A 131 -1.52 -4.25 -6.14
N ASP A 132 -2.47 -5.19 -6.06
CA ASP A 132 -2.57 -6.31 -6.99
C ASP A 132 -4.02 -6.66 -7.26
N ARG A 133 -4.53 -6.27 -8.42
CA ARG A 133 -5.89 -6.58 -8.84
C ARG A 133 -5.90 -7.25 -10.21
N ASP A 134 -6.33 -8.52 -10.25
CA ASP A 134 -6.38 -9.36 -11.45
C ASP A 134 -5.03 -9.48 -12.20
N ALA A 135 -3.91 -9.23 -11.48
CA ALA A 135 -2.55 -9.19 -12.02
C ALA A 135 -1.57 -10.15 -11.30
N HIS A 136 -2.08 -11.07 -10.51
CA HIS A 136 -1.34 -11.93 -9.56
C HIS A 136 -0.05 -12.55 -10.12
N GLY A 137 -0.09 -13.06 -11.38
CA GLY A 137 1.07 -13.68 -12.01
C GLY A 137 2.21 -12.70 -12.24
N ASP A 138 1.93 -11.61 -12.94
CA ASP A 138 2.92 -10.58 -13.27
C ASP A 138 3.42 -9.87 -12.00
N THR A 139 2.53 -9.63 -11.00
CA THR A 139 2.92 -9.09 -9.70
C THR A 139 3.93 -10.01 -9.02
N LEU A 140 3.64 -11.31 -8.90
CA LEU A 140 4.54 -12.26 -8.25
C LEU A 140 5.88 -12.38 -8.98
N ASP A 141 5.88 -12.37 -10.31
CA ASP A 141 7.10 -12.47 -11.11
C ASP A 141 7.99 -11.22 -10.92
N ILE A 142 7.40 -10.02 -10.88
CA ILE A 142 8.13 -8.78 -10.58
C ILE A 142 8.69 -8.81 -9.15
N LEU A 143 7.92 -9.25 -8.17
CA LEU A 143 8.40 -9.35 -6.78
C LEU A 143 9.54 -10.37 -6.63
N ARG A 144 9.51 -11.49 -7.36
CA ARG A 144 10.61 -12.48 -7.41
C ARG A 144 11.88 -11.92 -8.05
N GLU A 145 11.73 -11.17 -9.13
CA GLU A 145 12.82 -10.51 -9.85
C GLU A 145 13.48 -9.44 -8.98
N THR A 146 12.67 -8.57 -8.38
CA THR A 146 13.14 -7.35 -7.72
C THR A 146 13.44 -7.53 -6.23
N LYS A 147 12.79 -8.49 -5.55
CA LYS A 147 12.95 -8.82 -4.12
C LYS A 147 12.87 -7.60 -3.19
N PRO A 148 11.80 -6.81 -3.23
CA PRO A 148 11.62 -5.67 -2.34
C PRO A 148 11.26 -6.13 -0.92
N LYS A 149 11.35 -5.22 0.06
CA LYS A 149 10.70 -5.36 1.36
C LYS A 149 9.30 -4.75 1.26
N GLY A 150 8.32 -5.23 2.02
CA GLY A 150 7.01 -4.57 2.08
C GLY A 150 5.84 -5.53 2.26
N VAL A 151 4.66 -5.04 1.88
CA VAL A 151 3.38 -5.73 2.05
C VAL A 151 2.59 -5.74 0.74
N VAL A 152 1.94 -6.84 0.44
CA VAL A 152 0.87 -6.86 -0.58
C VAL A 152 -0.44 -6.62 0.16
N HIS A 153 -1.01 -5.41 -0.02
CA HIS A 153 -2.20 -5.00 0.69
C HIS A 153 -3.47 -5.61 0.07
N CYS A 154 -4.56 -5.64 0.83
CA CYS A 154 -5.87 -6.14 0.37
C CYS A 154 -5.76 -7.46 -0.44
N PHE A 155 -4.90 -8.36 0.01
CA PHE A 155 -4.51 -9.55 -0.74
C PHE A 155 -5.70 -10.42 -1.13
N SER A 156 -5.87 -10.64 -2.42
CA SER A 156 -6.97 -11.41 -3.02
C SER A 156 -6.50 -12.69 -3.74
N GLY A 157 -5.20 -12.97 -3.72
CA GLY A 157 -4.59 -14.13 -4.35
C GLY A 157 -4.85 -15.45 -3.61
N SER A 158 -4.24 -16.52 -4.10
CA SER A 158 -4.34 -17.85 -3.48
C SER A 158 -3.39 -18.00 -2.29
N LYS A 159 -3.63 -19.02 -1.45
CA LYS A 159 -2.71 -19.37 -0.36
C LYS A 159 -1.32 -19.80 -0.85
N GLU A 160 -1.23 -20.38 -2.05
CA GLU A 160 0.05 -20.71 -2.69
C GLU A 160 0.85 -19.45 -3.01
N MET A 161 0.20 -18.44 -3.60
CA MET A 161 0.82 -17.14 -3.86
C MET A 161 1.22 -16.45 -2.56
N ALA A 162 0.37 -16.48 -1.54
CA ALA A 162 0.69 -15.91 -0.23
C ALA A 162 1.97 -16.53 0.37
N ARG A 163 2.13 -17.86 0.30
CA ARG A 163 3.35 -18.56 0.74
C ARG A 163 4.59 -18.10 -0.03
N GLU A 164 4.46 -17.89 -1.35
CA GLU A 164 5.59 -17.38 -2.15
C GLU A 164 5.99 -15.96 -1.74
N ILE A 165 5.02 -15.07 -1.54
CA ILE A 165 5.27 -13.69 -1.07
C ILE A 165 5.99 -13.71 0.29
N ILE A 166 5.56 -14.57 1.22
CA ILE A 166 6.19 -14.73 2.53
C ILE A 166 7.61 -15.27 2.42
N LYS A 167 7.87 -16.24 1.51
CA LYS A 167 9.24 -16.72 1.24
C LYS A 167 10.16 -15.62 0.72
N LEU A 168 9.62 -14.60 0.05
CA LEU A 168 10.38 -13.42 -0.35
C LEU A 168 10.68 -12.46 0.83
N GLY A 169 10.16 -12.76 2.03
CA GLY A 169 10.35 -11.94 3.23
C GLY A 169 9.29 -10.85 3.40
N MET A 170 8.31 -10.79 2.50
CA MET A 170 7.24 -9.78 2.52
C MET A 170 6.08 -10.17 3.44
N TYR A 171 5.15 -9.25 3.62
CA TYR A 171 3.93 -9.39 4.41
C TYR A 171 2.69 -9.45 3.51
N ILE A 172 1.58 -9.93 4.09
CA ILE A 172 0.25 -9.96 3.48
C ILE A 172 -0.68 -9.06 4.28
N GLY A 173 -1.31 -8.09 3.65
CA GLY A 173 -2.37 -7.29 4.26
C GLY A 173 -3.75 -7.89 3.97
N LEU A 174 -4.51 -8.17 5.01
CA LEU A 174 -5.92 -8.52 4.91
C LEU A 174 -6.73 -7.34 5.42
N ASN A 175 -7.74 -6.93 4.66
CA ASN A 175 -8.61 -5.81 5.03
C ASN A 175 -10.03 -6.28 5.37
N GLY A 176 -10.97 -5.34 5.53
CA GLY A 176 -12.38 -5.62 5.85
C GLY A 176 -13.08 -6.60 4.90
N VAL A 177 -12.55 -6.82 3.69
CA VAL A 177 -13.08 -7.82 2.74
C VAL A 177 -13.12 -9.23 3.34
N VAL A 178 -12.22 -9.54 4.27
CA VAL A 178 -12.21 -10.85 4.97
C VAL A 178 -13.50 -11.14 5.72
N THR A 179 -14.27 -10.11 6.07
CA THR A 179 -15.56 -10.24 6.79
C THR A 179 -16.76 -10.48 5.88
N PHE A 180 -16.59 -10.39 4.56
CA PHE A 180 -17.68 -10.59 3.61
C PHE A 180 -18.10 -12.07 3.53
N ASN A 181 -19.39 -12.33 3.30
CA ASN A 181 -19.94 -13.67 3.22
C ASN A 181 -19.31 -14.55 2.12
N ASN A 182 -18.75 -13.92 1.08
CA ASN A 182 -18.09 -14.58 -0.06
C ASN A 182 -16.56 -14.57 0.04
N ALA A 183 -15.97 -14.15 1.16
CA ALA A 183 -14.53 -14.01 1.37
C ALA A 183 -13.76 -15.33 1.56
N ARG A 184 -14.21 -16.42 0.92
CA ARG A 184 -13.66 -17.76 1.12
C ARG A 184 -12.14 -17.82 0.94
N LYS A 185 -11.60 -17.23 -0.15
CA LYS A 185 -10.17 -17.24 -0.43
C LYS A 185 -9.37 -16.48 0.64
N SER A 186 -9.80 -15.29 1.01
CA SER A 186 -9.13 -14.48 2.05
C SER A 186 -9.14 -15.18 3.40
N LEU A 187 -10.23 -15.89 3.75
CA LEU A 187 -10.29 -16.71 4.96
C LEU A 187 -9.37 -17.94 4.91
N GLU A 188 -9.19 -18.57 3.74
CA GLU A 188 -8.22 -19.65 3.55
C GLU A 188 -6.79 -19.13 3.75
N VAL A 189 -6.46 -17.95 3.23
CA VAL A 189 -5.18 -17.28 3.43
C VAL A 189 -4.98 -16.96 4.91
N ALA A 190 -5.94 -16.32 5.56
CA ALA A 190 -5.86 -15.93 6.98
C ALA A 190 -5.59 -17.13 7.92
N LYS A 191 -6.10 -18.32 7.58
CA LYS A 191 -5.85 -19.56 8.36
C LYS A 191 -4.49 -20.18 8.10
N GLU A 192 -3.90 -19.91 6.95
CA GLU A 192 -2.67 -20.53 6.49
C GLU A 192 -1.42 -19.75 6.88
N ILE A 193 -1.54 -18.41 6.87
CA ILE A 193 -0.41 -17.51 7.04
C ILE A 193 -0.12 -17.28 8.52
N PRO A 194 1.16 -17.35 8.96
CA PRO A 194 1.53 -16.99 10.32
C PRO A 194 1.12 -15.55 10.66
N ILE A 195 0.58 -15.32 11.86
CA ILE A 195 0.11 -14.00 12.30
C ILE A 195 1.22 -12.95 12.24
N GLU A 196 2.48 -13.35 12.37
CA GLU A 196 3.65 -12.47 12.28
C GLU A 196 3.93 -11.98 10.85
N ARG A 197 3.15 -12.46 9.88
CA ARG A 197 3.23 -12.09 8.46
C ARG A 197 1.94 -11.47 7.92
N LEU A 198 0.98 -11.23 8.80
CA LEU A 198 -0.25 -10.50 8.50
C LEU A 198 -0.16 -9.06 9.01
#